data_2f16ea5d6deac8bacc730789a0185d06
#
_entry.id   2f16ea5d6deac8bacc730789a0185d06
#
_cell.length_a   1.000
_cell.length_b   1.000
_cell.length_c   1.000
_cell.angle_alpha   90.00
_cell.angle_beta   90.00
_cell.angle_gamma   90.00
#
_symmetry.space_group_name_H-M   'P 1'
#
loop_
_entity.id
_entity.type
_entity.pdbx_description
1 polymer ?
#
loop_
_entity_poly.entity_id
_entity_poly.type
_entity_poly.pdbx_seq_one_letter_code
_entity_poly.pdbx_strand_id
1 'polypeptide(L)'
;MLGASVVLQGPVASYRRTVATNDNGFFEIREVAPGIPYHVSISARGFANWESPVFILGPGQYKILDVSKLRIEEVQTTVTVSPESFEESALQQVKIEETQRGFGIIPNFFEVYGPNPAPLSAKLKFSLAFRFARDPFSVARVAILSGVGQATNTPNYAQGAKGFSERFGANYANSFTQIMIGGAVLPSFLHQDPRYFYQGTGTKKSRAVHAISNLFITKGDNLHSQPNYSSLGGDLASAAISTFYYPVSNRGSGLFLQNFAVNSAAHMAFRLLEEFVFRPSR
;
A
#
# COMPACT_ATOMS: atom_id res chain seq x y z
N MET A 1 20.44 35.74 10.28
CA MET A 1 21.01 34.39 10.00
C MET A 1 22.50 34.55 9.83
N LEU A 2 23.33 33.85 10.62
CA LEU A 2 24.79 33.89 10.57
C LEU A 2 25.33 33.08 9.38
N GLY A 3 26.33 33.65 8.66
CA GLY A 3 27.09 32.92 7.65
C GLY A 3 26.39 32.66 6.33
N ALA A 4 25.30 33.32 6.02
CA ALA A 4 24.71 33.27 4.67
C ALA A 4 25.66 33.94 3.68
N SER A 5 25.90 33.33 2.53
CA SER A 5 26.72 33.88 1.47
C SER A 5 25.92 34.87 0.63
N VAL A 6 26.39 36.11 0.56
CA VAL A 6 25.80 37.17 -0.23
C VAL A 6 26.72 37.53 -1.37
N VAL A 7 26.24 37.40 -2.60
CA VAL A 7 27.02 37.69 -3.83
C VAL A 7 26.38 38.84 -4.56
N LEU A 8 27.08 39.95 -4.70
CA LEU A 8 26.75 41.01 -5.64
C LEU A 8 27.38 40.64 -6.99
N GLN A 9 26.59 40.65 -8.04
CA GLN A 9 27.03 40.29 -9.37
C GLN A 9 26.65 41.35 -10.40
N GLY A 10 27.65 41.83 -11.16
CA GLY A 10 27.49 42.68 -12.31
C GLY A 10 27.64 41.91 -13.63
N PRO A 11 27.63 42.61 -14.79
CA PRO A 11 27.65 41.99 -16.11
C PRO A 11 28.94 41.24 -16.47
N VAL A 12 30.05 41.52 -15.78
CA VAL A 12 31.34 40.86 -15.98
C VAL A 12 31.91 40.41 -14.62
N ALA A 13 32.76 39.39 -14.63
CA ALA A 13 33.31 38.78 -13.42
C ALA A 13 34.08 39.77 -12.50
N SER A 14 34.66 40.82 -13.02
CA SER A 14 35.37 41.87 -12.26
C SER A 14 34.42 42.65 -11.32
N TYR A 15 33.12 42.64 -11.57
CA TYR A 15 32.10 43.27 -10.73
C TYR A 15 31.40 42.29 -9.79
N ARG A 16 32.05 41.19 -9.47
CA ARG A 16 31.55 40.23 -8.49
C ARG A 16 32.18 40.48 -7.13
N ARG A 17 31.34 40.59 -6.09
CA ARG A 17 31.75 40.70 -4.69
C ARG A 17 30.99 39.67 -3.86
N THR A 18 31.67 39.01 -2.94
CA THR A 18 31.05 38.05 -2.03
C THR A 18 31.36 38.44 -0.60
N VAL A 19 30.34 38.48 0.23
CA VAL A 19 30.45 38.71 1.69
C VAL A 19 29.56 37.69 2.43
N ALA A 20 29.86 37.47 3.72
CA ALA A 20 29.01 36.63 4.59
C ALA A 20 28.23 37.54 5.55
N THR A 21 27.03 37.12 5.93
CA THR A 21 26.25 37.81 6.96
C THR A 21 26.85 37.59 8.35
N ASN A 22 26.78 38.59 9.21
CA ASN A 22 27.18 38.52 10.62
C ASN A 22 26.10 37.79 11.47
N ASP A 23 26.31 37.75 12.81
CA ASP A 23 25.42 37.11 13.79
C ASP A 23 23.99 37.65 13.75
N ASN A 24 23.80 38.91 13.41
CA ASN A 24 22.48 39.55 13.29
C ASN A 24 21.85 39.40 11.89
N GLY A 25 22.56 38.70 10.96
CA GLY A 25 22.13 38.55 9.59
C GLY A 25 22.39 39.81 8.72
N PHE A 26 23.17 40.77 9.22
CA PHE A 26 23.51 41.98 8.50
C PHE A 26 24.71 41.76 7.59
N PHE A 27 24.71 42.41 6.42
CA PHE A 27 25.84 42.47 5.49
C PHE A 27 25.97 43.87 4.89
N GLU A 28 27.18 44.21 4.48
CA GLU A 28 27.46 45.47 3.77
C GLU A 28 28.49 45.20 2.68
N ILE A 29 28.24 45.72 1.47
CA ILE A 29 29.16 45.67 0.36
C ILE A 29 29.52 47.12 0.00
N ARG A 30 30.77 47.46 0.21
CA ARG A 30 31.32 48.79 -0.05
C ARG A 30 32.04 48.87 -1.41
N GLU A 31 32.28 50.10 -1.90
CA GLU A 31 33.04 50.38 -3.12
C GLU A 31 32.43 49.72 -4.36
N VAL A 32 31.14 49.84 -4.51
CA VAL A 32 30.41 49.37 -5.70
C VAL A 32 30.50 50.42 -6.81
N ALA A 33 30.95 50.03 -8.00
CA ALA A 33 31.12 50.95 -9.14
C ALA A 33 29.73 51.51 -9.58
N PRO A 34 29.58 52.84 -9.74
CA PRO A 34 28.30 53.42 -10.13
C PRO A 34 28.00 53.17 -11.60
N GLY A 35 26.74 53.26 -11.96
CA GLY A 35 26.26 53.19 -13.36
C GLY A 35 26.17 51.78 -13.96
N ILE A 36 26.43 50.75 -13.15
CA ILE A 36 26.45 49.36 -13.60
C ILE A 36 25.20 48.64 -13.08
N PRO A 37 24.53 47.79 -13.89
CA PRO A 37 23.46 46.95 -13.40
C PRO A 37 23.97 45.81 -12.53
N TYR A 38 23.46 45.72 -11.30
CA TYR A 38 23.78 44.69 -10.34
C TYR A 38 22.54 43.91 -9.94
N HIS A 39 22.75 42.67 -9.55
CA HIS A 39 21.81 41.88 -8.72
C HIS A 39 22.53 41.24 -7.56
N VAL A 40 21.80 40.95 -6.50
CA VAL A 40 22.32 40.28 -5.30
C VAL A 40 21.67 38.91 -5.19
N SER A 41 22.47 37.87 -5.03
CA SER A 41 22.01 36.54 -4.66
C SER A 41 22.44 36.21 -3.23
N ILE A 42 21.55 35.61 -2.46
CA ILE A 42 21.79 35.15 -1.09
C ILE A 42 21.53 33.67 -1.03
N SER A 43 22.52 32.93 -0.52
CA SER A 43 22.43 31.49 -0.32
C SER A 43 22.81 31.10 1.10
N ALA A 44 22.09 30.14 1.65
CA ALA A 44 22.39 29.58 2.96
C ALA A 44 21.96 28.10 2.99
N ARG A 45 22.70 27.27 3.72
CA ARG A 45 22.46 25.83 3.79
C ARG A 45 21.05 25.52 4.32
N GLY A 46 20.26 24.75 3.57
CA GLY A 46 18.88 24.39 3.91
C GLY A 46 17.83 25.46 3.59
N PHE A 47 18.22 26.50 2.84
CA PHE A 47 17.30 27.54 2.38
C PHE A 47 17.37 27.72 0.88
N ALA A 48 16.23 28.02 0.26
CA ALA A 48 16.15 28.36 -1.15
C ALA A 48 16.94 29.65 -1.42
N ASN A 49 17.66 29.66 -2.55
CA ASN A 49 18.37 30.85 -2.98
C ASN A 49 17.42 32.01 -3.20
N TRP A 50 17.83 33.19 -2.75
CA TRP A 50 17.08 34.43 -2.98
C TRP A 50 17.85 35.33 -3.93
N GLU A 51 17.15 35.94 -4.88
CA GLU A 51 17.73 36.90 -5.82
C GLU A 51 16.98 38.23 -5.81
N SER A 52 17.71 39.33 -5.84
CA SER A 52 17.12 40.66 -5.97
C SER A 52 16.75 40.99 -7.42
N PRO A 53 15.77 41.89 -7.65
CA PRO A 53 15.68 42.57 -8.94
C PRO A 53 16.99 43.25 -9.28
N VAL A 54 17.25 43.41 -10.57
CA VAL A 54 18.40 44.20 -11.05
C VAL A 54 18.24 45.68 -10.65
N PHE A 55 19.31 46.30 -10.16
CA PHE A 55 19.35 47.71 -9.80
C PHE A 55 20.63 48.35 -10.25
N ILE A 56 20.60 49.69 -10.41
CA ILE A 56 21.75 50.51 -10.75
C ILE A 56 21.95 51.55 -9.66
N LEU A 57 23.21 51.75 -9.23
CA LEU A 57 23.57 52.78 -8.24
C LEU A 57 24.22 53.95 -8.94
N GLY A 58 23.77 55.16 -8.61
CA GLY A 58 24.46 56.41 -9.00
C GLY A 58 25.62 56.71 -8.06
N PRO A 59 26.51 57.64 -8.39
CA PRO A 59 27.59 58.08 -7.55
C PRO A 59 27.09 58.54 -6.17
N GLY A 60 27.64 57.96 -5.09
CA GLY A 60 27.29 58.26 -3.70
C GLY A 60 25.93 57.69 -3.24
N GLN A 61 25.26 56.95 -4.06
CA GLN A 61 23.99 56.26 -3.68
C GLN A 61 24.24 54.96 -2.96
N TYR A 62 23.34 54.61 -2.07
CA TYR A 62 23.27 53.30 -1.41
C TYR A 62 21.91 52.63 -1.62
N LYS A 63 21.89 51.29 -1.58
CA LYS A 63 20.69 50.48 -1.69
C LYS A 63 20.50 49.65 -0.46
N ILE A 64 19.38 49.82 0.22
CA ILE A 64 18.97 48.91 1.29
C ILE A 64 18.21 47.75 0.63
N LEU A 65 18.64 46.53 0.91
CA LEU A 65 17.95 45.31 0.52
C LEU A 65 17.26 44.77 1.80
N ASP A 66 15.97 44.96 1.87
CA ASP A 66 15.17 44.40 2.96
C ASP A 66 14.79 42.94 2.63
N VAL A 67 15.69 42.01 3.00
CA VAL A 67 15.49 40.58 2.86
C VAL A 67 15.08 40.01 4.18
N SER A 68 13.84 40.17 4.52
CA SER A 68 13.38 39.81 5.85
C SER A 68 13.33 38.30 6.12
N LYS A 69 13.18 37.43 5.10
CA LYS A 69 13.04 35.99 5.29
C LYS A 69 13.53 35.19 4.06
N LEU A 70 14.51 34.31 4.26
CA LEU A 70 14.79 33.23 3.31
C LEU A 70 13.73 32.13 3.50
N ARG A 71 13.26 31.54 2.40
CA ARG A 71 12.39 30.37 2.44
C ARG A 71 13.22 29.12 2.70
N ILE A 72 12.68 28.18 3.47
CA ILE A 72 13.29 26.87 3.62
C ILE A 72 13.30 26.21 2.24
N GLU A 73 14.42 25.62 1.86
CA GLU A 73 14.52 24.84 0.64
C GLU A 73 13.58 23.64 0.75
N GLU A 74 12.48 23.65 0.00
CA GLU A 74 11.68 22.44 -0.18
C GLU A 74 12.54 21.48 -0.98
N VAL A 75 13.06 20.46 -0.31
CA VAL A 75 13.67 19.32 -1.00
C VAL A 75 12.55 18.61 -1.74
N GLN A 76 12.24 19.06 -2.94
CA GLN A 76 11.49 18.24 -3.89
C GLN A 76 12.42 17.09 -4.27
N THR A 77 12.38 16.05 -3.46
CA THR A 77 12.89 14.75 -3.89
C THR A 77 11.95 14.31 -5.00
N THR A 78 12.25 14.69 -6.23
CA THR A 78 11.63 14.06 -7.39
C THR A 78 12.18 12.64 -7.43
N VAL A 79 11.53 11.75 -6.69
CA VAL A 79 11.74 10.32 -6.85
C VAL A 79 11.20 10.02 -8.24
N THR A 80 12.09 9.97 -9.23
CA THR A 80 11.77 9.40 -10.53
C THR A 80 11.61 7.91 -10.29
N VAL A 81 10.40 7.49 -9.95
CA VAL A 81 10.08 6.09 -9.70
C VAL A 81 9.97 5.46 -11.08
N SER A 82 11.04 4.80 -11.52
CA SER A 82 11.00 3.96 -12.71
C SER A 82 10.06 2.77 -12.48
N PRO A 83 9.45 2.19 -13.52
CA PRO A 83 8.64 0.97 -13.39
C PRO A 83 9.38 -0.15 -12.63
N GLU A 84 10.69 -0.26 -12.80
CA GLU A 84 11.56 -1.21 -12.09
C GLU A 84 11.61 -0.96 -10.58
N SER A 85 11.63 0.30 -10.14
CA SER A 85 11.61 0.64 -8.71
C SER A 85 10.24 0.38 -8.05
N PHE A 86 9.14 0.45 -8.81
CA PHE A 86 7.81 0.05 -8.32
C PHE A 86 7.73 -1.46 -8.11
N GLU A 87 8.22 -2.25 -9.06
CA GLU A 87 8.20 -3.72 -8.94
C GLU A 87 9.12 -4.19 -7.82
N GLU A 88 10.27 -3.57 -7.65
CA GLU A 88 11.18 -3.86 -6.55
C GLU A 88 10.59 -3.50 -5.19
N SER A 89 9.94 -2.35 -5.07
CA SER A 89 9.23 -1.94 -3.85
C SER A 89 8.07 -2.88 -3.53
N ALA A 90 7.28 -3.28 -4.53
CA ALA A 90 6.20 -4.24 -4.37
C ALA A 90 6.73 -5.62 -3.96
N LEU A 91 7.85 -6.06 -4.53
CA LEU A 91 8.49 -7.33 -4.17
C LEU A 91 9.00 -7.32 -2.71
N GLN A 92 9.62 -6.23 -2.28
CA GLN A 92 10.07 -6.08 -0.88
C GLN A 92 8.87 -6.09 0.07
N GLN A 93 7.81 -5.39 -0.26
CA GLN A 93 6.59 -5.37 0.53
C GLN A 93 5.94 -6.76 0.63
N VAL A 94 5.81 -7.48 -0.49
CA VAL A 94 5.29 -8.86 -0.49
C VAL A 94 6.16 -9.79 0.36
N LYS A 95 7.49 -9.65 0.34
CA LYS A 95 8.36 -10.44 1.21
C LYS A 95 8.08 -10.20 2.70
N ILE A 96 7.73 -8.97 3.09
CA ILE A 96 7.32 -8.66 4.46
C ILE A 96 5.93 -9.26 4.73
N GLU A 97 4.96 -9.05 3.84
CA GLU A 97 3.60 -9.57 3.97
C GLU A 97 3.58 -11.09 4.09
N GLU A 98 4.41 -11.81 3.32
CA GLU A 98 4.54 -13.28 3.38
C GLU A 98 5.09 -13.82 4.70
N THR A 99 5.65 -12.98 5.56
CA THR A 99 6.10 -13.35 6.92
C THR A 99 5.11 -12.97 8.01
N GLN A 100 4.07 -12.20 7.67
CA GLN A 100 3.07 -11.74 8.63
C GLN A 100 2.21 -12.91 9.12
N ARG A 101 2.08 -13.02 10.45
CA ARG A 101 1.27 -14.06 11.09
C ARG A 101 0.52 -13.53 12.29
N GLY A 102 -0.79 -13.71 12.31
CA GLY A 102 -1.61 -13.53 13.49
C GLY A 102 -1.26 -14.59 14.55
N PHE A 103 -0.95 -14.19 15.77
CA PHE A 103 -0.52 -15.07 16.86
C PHE A 103 0.68 -16.00 16.51
N GLY A 104 1.50 -15.60 15.55
CA GLY A 104 2.68 -16.34 15.10
C GLY A 104 2.40 -17.56 14.21
N ILE A 105 1.15 -17.96 14.01
CA ILE A 105 0.77 -19.17 13.25
C ILE A 105 -0.21 -18.91 12.10
N ILE A 106 -1.17 -17.99 12.25
CA ILE A 106 -2.21 -17.72 11.23
C ILE A 106 -1.61 -16.85 10.13
N PRO A 107 -1.57 -17.31 8.86
CA PRO A 107 -1.02 -16.50 7.78
C PRO A 107 -1.86 -15.24 7.55
N ASN A 108 -1.20 -14.10 7.49
CA ASN A 108 -1.81 -12.80 7.28
C ASN A 108 -1.18 -12.10 6.08
N PHE A 109 -1.07 -12.81 4.97
CA PHE A 109 -0.32 -12.38 3.79
C PHE A 109 -1.06 -11.35 2.93
N PHE A 110 -2.37 -11.27 3.08
CA PHE A 110 -3.23 -10.36 2.35
C PHE A 110 -3.62 -9.13 3.16
N GLU A 111 -2.79 -8.68 4.09
CA GLU A 111 -3.07 -7.49 4.89
C GLU A 111 -1.97 -6.44 4.74
N VAL A 112 -2.40 -5.19 4.55
CA VAL A 112 -1.55 -4.01 4.39
C VAL A 112 -1.77 -3.08 5.58
N TYR A 113 -0.68 -2.76 6.28
CA TYR A 113 -0.69 -1.84 7.41
C TYR A 113 -0.21 -0.42 7.04
N GLY A 114 0.47 -0.25 5.91
CA GLY A 114 0.99 1.04 5.47
C GLY A 114 -0.03 1.88 4.68
N PRO A 115 0.11 3.22 4.69
CA PRO A 115 -0.86 4.11 4.04
C PRO A 115 -0.80 4.06 2.50
N ASN A 116 0.35 3.78 1.92
CA ASN A 116 0.59 3.82 0.47
C ASN A 116 1.33 2.57 0.00
N PRO A 117 0.67 1.40 -0.05
CA PRO A 117 1.31 0.20 -0.53
C PRO A 117 1.60 0.27 -2.03
N ALA A 118 2.70 -0.34 -2.44
CA ALA A 118 2.99 -0.49 -3.87
C ALA A 118 1.94 -1.40 -4.53
N PRO A 119 1.46 -1.07 -5.75
CA PRO A 119 0.57 -1.93 -6.51
C PRO A 119 1.22 -3.29 -6.80
N LEU A 120 0.44 -4.36 -6.73
CA LEU A 120 0.94 -5.70 -7.03
C LEU A 120 0.85 -6.00 -8.52
N SER A 121 1.96 -6.46 -9.13
CA SER A 121 1.91 -7.06 -10.44
C SER A 121 1.11 -8.38 -10.43
N ALA A 122 0.59 -8.81 -11.57
CA ALA A 122 -0.11 -10.10 -11.68
C ALA A 122 0.73 -11.25 -11.12
N LYS A 123 2.03 -11.28 -11.42
CA LYS A 123 2.97 -12.28 -10.91
C LYS A 123 3.01 -12.32 -9.37
N LEU A 124 3.01 -11.16 -8.72
CA LEU A 124 3.03 -11.06 -7.25
C LEU A 124 1.67 -11.47 -6.65
N LYS A 125 0.54 -11.12 -7.28
CA LYS A 125 -0.79 -11.58 -6.87
C LYS A 125 -0.87 -13.12 -6.90
N PHE A 126 -0.39 -13.75 -7.98
CA PHE A 126 -0.32 -15.21 -8.08
C PHE A 126 0.63 -15.84 -7.06
N SER A 127 1.82 -15.26 -6.84
CA SER A 127 2.77 -15.74 -5.83
C SER A 127 2.15 -15.75 -4.44
N LEU A 128 1.53 -14.64 -4.06
CA LEU A 128 0.91 -14.46 -2.75
C LEU A 128 -0.26 -15.45 -2.54
N ALA A 129 -1.15 -15.56 -3.53
CA ALA A 129 -2.27 -16.50 -3.48
C ALA A 129 -1.81 -17.95 -3.38
N PHE A 130 -0.82 -18.35 -4.17
CA PHE A 130 -0.30 -19.70 -4.16
C PHE A 130 0.41 -20.05 -2.85
N ARG A 131 1.16 -19.10 -2.27
CA ARG A 131 1.81 -19.28 -0.98
C ARG A 131 0.78 -19.41 0.14
N PHE A 132 -0.26 -18.58 0.16
CA PHE A 132 -1.34 -18.66 1.14
C PHE A 132 -2.11 -20.00 1.05
N ALA A 133 -2.42 -20.45 -0.17
CA ALA A 133 -3.13 -21.71 -0.38
C ALA A 133 -2.35 -22.93 0.14
N ARG A 134 -1.01 -22.90 0.08
CA ARG A 134 -0.13 -24.00 0.55
C ARG A 134 0.38 -23.82 1.98
N ASP A 135 0.01 -22.75 2.64
CA ASP A 135 0.46 -22.52 4.02
C ASP A 135 -0.04 -23.64 4.94
N PRO A 136 0.82 -24.18 5.84
CA PRO A 136 0.45 -25.26 6.73
C PRO A 136 -0.81 -24.99 7.55
N PHE A 137 -1.03 -23.73 7.98
CA PHE A 137 -2.25 -23.36 8.69
C PHE A 137 -3.48 -23.43 7.78
N SER A 138 -3.37 -22.98 6.52
CA SER A 138 -4.47 -23.08 5.54
C SER A 138 -4.86 -24.54 5.28
N VAL A 139 -3.88 -25.42 5.16
CA VAL A 139 -4.09 -26.86 5.00
C VAL A 139 -4.71 -27.48 6.28
N ALA A 140 -4.18 -27.12 7.46
CA ALA A 140 -4.72 -27.59 8.74
C ALA A 140 -6.18 -27.14 8.96
N ARG A 141 -6.51 -25.89 8.59
CA ARG A 141 -7.89 -25.38 8.62
C ARG A 141 -8.82 -26.23 7.76
N VAL A 142 -8.39 -26.62 6.56
CA VAL A 142 -9.16 -27.50 5.68
C VAL A 142 -9.33 -28.87 6.32
N ALA A 143 -8.30 -29.43 6.96
CA ALA A 143 -8.40 -30.71 7.67
C ALA A 143 -9.41 -30.66 8.82
N ILE A 144 -9.41 -29.59 9.61
CA ILE A 144 -10.37 -29.36 10.70
C ILE A 144 -11.81 -29.28 10.15
N LEU A 145 -12.03 -28.50 9.10
CA LEU A 145 -13.35 -28.37 8.47
C LEU A 145 -13.83 -29.72 7.91
N SER A 146 -12.92 -30.52 7.36
CA SER A 146 -13.24 -31.86 6.87
C SER A 146 -13.57 -32.84 8.01
N GLY A 147 -12.92 -32.70 9.15
CA GLY A 147 -13.25 -33.45 10.38
C GLY A 147 -14.65 -33.08 10.91
N VAL A 148 -14.98 -31.79 10.94
CA VAL A 148 -16.33 -31.33 11.29
C VAL A 148 -17.36 -31.89 10.30
N GLY A 149 -17.09 -31.79 8.99
CA GLY A 149 -17.93 -32.37 7.94
C GLY A 149 -18.11 -33.89 8.10
N GLN A 150 -17.05 -34.60 8.51
CA GLN A 150 -17.11 -36.03 8.82
C GLN A 150 -18.05 -36.32 10.01
N ALA A 151 -17.93 -35.54 11.08
CA ALA A 151 -18.75 -35.70 12.28
C ALA A 151 -20.23 -35.39 12.01
N THR A 152 -20.51 -34.41 11.14
CA THR A 152 -21.88 -33.98 10.80
C THR A 152 -22.44 -34.68 9.55
N ASN A 153 -21.66 -35.58 8.93
CA ASN A 153 -21.98 -36.22 7.66
C ASN A 153 -22.36 -35.22 6.52
N THR A 154 -21.65 -34.10 6.46
CA THR A 154 -21.92 -33.03 5.48
C THR A 154 -20.61 -32.58 4.80
N PRO A 155 -20.49 -32.62 3.48
CA PRO A 155 -21.39 -33.26 2.49
C PRO A 155 -21.47 -34.78 2.71
N ASN A 156 -22.47 -35.41 2.09
CA ASN A 156 -22.80 -36.84 2.27
C ASN A 156 -21.83 -37.76 1.52
N TYR A 157 -20.54 -37.69 1.86
CA TYR A 157 -19.52 -38.66 1.48
C TYR A 157 -19.59 -39.89 2.43
N ALA A 158 -18.95 -40.97 2.04
CA ALA A 158 -18.81 -42.15 2.93
C ALA A 158 -18.20 -41.80 4.29
N GLN A 159 -18.39 -42.61 5.28
CA GLN A 159 -17.74 -42.50 6.58
C GLN A 159 -16.35 -43.18 6.58
N GLY A 160 -15.55 -42.94 7.61
CA GLY A 160 -14.22 -43.49 7.77
C GLY A 160 -13.13 -42.74 6.98
N ALA A 161 -11.95 -43.33 6.85
CA ALA A 161 -10.78 -42.71 6.26
C ALA A 161 -11.00 -42.29 4.82
N LYS A 162 -11.70 -43.07 4.01
CA LYS A 162 -12.02 -42.74 2.60
C LYS A 162 -12.88 -41.46 2.54
N GLY A 163 -13.98 -41.43 3.28
CA GLY A 163 -14.86 -40.28 3.27
C GLY A 163 -14.22 -39.01 3.84
N PHE A 164 -13.34 -39.15 4.82
CA PHE A 164 -12.53 -38.00 5.29
C PHE A 164 -11.63 -37.48 4.17
N SER A 165 -10.92 -38.38 3.46
CA SER A 165 -10.02 -37.95 2.36
C SER A 165 -10.79 -37.29 1.23
N GLU A 166 -11.97 -37.78 0.87
CA GLU A 166 -12.85 -37.17 -0.12
C GLU A 166 -13.32 -35.77 0.30
N ARG A 167 -13.75 -35.60 1.57
CA ARG A 167 -14.11 -34.28 2.12
C ARG A 167 -12.91 -33.33 2.16
N PHE A 168 -11.74 -33.84 2.56
CA PHE A 168 -10.52 -33.03 2.60
C PHE A 168 -10.16 -32.55 1.20
N GLY A 169 -10.15 -33.45 0.20
CA GLY A 169 -9.87 -33.09 -1.20
C GLY A 169 -10.85 -32.05 -1.73
N ALA A 170 -12.16 -32.23 -1.47
CA ALA A 170 -13.20 -31.31 -1.90
C ALA A 170 -13.06 -29.93 -1.23
N ASN A 171 -12.85 -29.89 0.08
CA ASN A 171 -12.67 -28.63 0.83
C ASN A 171 -11.36 -27.92 0.44
N TYR A 172 -10.29 -28.68 0.15
CA TYR A 172 -9.04 -28.10 -0.32
C TYR A 172 -9.20 -27.51 -1.72
N ALA A 173 -9.88 -28.23 -2.63
CA ALA A 173 -10.18 -27.73 -3.97
C ALA A 173 -11.02 -26.45 -3.92
N ASN A 174 -12.04 -26.38 -3.05
CA ASN A 174 -12.82 -25.18 -2.82
C ASN A 174 -11.96 -24.01 -2.38
N SER A 175 -11.17 -24.19 -1.31
CA SER A 175 -10.30 -23.16 -0.77
C SER A 175 -9.26 -22.70 -1.78
N PHE A 176 -8.62 -23.64 -2.48
CA PHE A 176 -7.64 -23.34 -3.51
C PHE A 176 -8.26 -22.52 -4.67
N THR A 177 -9.41 -22.97 -5.17
CA THR A 177 -10.13 -22.26 -6.24
C THR A 177 -10.51 -20.84 -5.83
N GLN A 178 -11.09 -20.67 -4.64
CA GLN A 178 -11.46 -19.37 -4.10
C GLN A 178 -10.25 -18.44 -3.99
N ILE A 179 -9.15 -18.92 -3.39
CA ILE A 179 -7.93 -18.14 -3.20
C ILE A 179 -7.31 -17.78 -4.55
N MET A 180 -7.22 -18.70 -5.48
CA MET A 180 -6.60 -18.45 -6.78
C MET A 180 -7.46 -17.54 -7.67
N ILE A 181 -8.77 -17.76 -7.72
CA ILE A 181 -9.65 -16.93 -8.55
C ILE A 181 -9.86 -15.55 -7.90
N GLY A 182 -10.20 -15.50 -6.61
CA GLY A 182 -10.49 -14.26 -5.90
C GLY A 182 -9.25 -13.46 -5.49
N GLY A 183 -8.12 -14.13 -5.28
CA GLY A 183 -6.86 -13.50 -4.84
C GLY A 183 -5.84 -13.24 -5.95
N ALA A 184 -5.97 -13.89 -7.11
CA ALA A 184 -4.99 -13.73 -8.19
C ALA A 184 -5.62 -13.49 -9.57
N VAL A 185 -6.45 -14.41 -10.06
CA VAL A 185 -6.97 -14.35 -11.45
C VAL A 185 -7.81 -13.10 -11.66
N LEU A 186 -8.92 -12.97 -10.93
CA LEU A 186 -9.82 -11.82 -11.08
C LEU A 186 -9.15 -10.49 -10.71
N PRO A 187 -8.37 -10.38 -9.62
CA PRO A 187 -7.64 -9.15 -9.31
C PRO A 187 -6.67 -8.73 -10.41
N SER A 188 -6.05 -9.68 -11.10
CA SER A 188 -5.14 -9.35 -12.22
C SER A 188 -5.88 -8.84 -13.44
N PHE A 189 -7.05 -9.42 -13.76
CA PHE A 189 -7.87 -8.97 -14.89
C PHE A 189 -8.59 -7.65 -14.63
N LEU A 190 -9.07 -7.46 -13.41
CA LEU A 190 -9.90 -6.30 -13.02
C LEU A 190 -9.07 -5.15 -12.44
N HIS A 191 -7.73 -5.28 -12.42
CA HIS A 191 -6.83 -4.31 -11.80
C HIS A 191 -7.23 -3.98 -10.36
N GLN A 192 -7.60 -5.02 -9.59
CA GLN A 192 -7.98 -4.94 -8.18
C GLN A 192 -6.82 -5.39 -7.29
N ASP A 193 -6.67 -4.72 -6.14
CA ASP A 193 -5.73 -5.19 -5.12
C ASP A 193 -6.45 -6.21 -4.23
N PRO A 194 -5.98 -7.47 -4.14
CA PRO A 194 -6.63 -8.51 -3.33
C PRO A 194 -6.41 -8.34 -1.83
N ARG A 195 -5.56 -7.39 -1.42
CA ARG A 195 -5.20 -7.18 -0.02
C ARG A 195 -6.27 -6.42 0.74
N TYR A 196 -6.34 -6.68 2.05
CA TYR A 196 -7.11 -5.91 3.00
C TYR A 196 -6.28 -4.73 3.52
N PHE A 197 -6.84 -3.54 3.47
CA PHE A 197 -6.20 -2.32 3.93
C PHE A 197 -6.65 -2.04 5.36
N TYR A 198 -5.80 -2.35 6.33
CA TYR A 198 -6.07 -2.18 7.75
C TYR A 198 -6.40 -0.72 8.07
N GLN A 199 -7.57 -0.48 8.68
CA GLN A 199 -7.97 0.87 9.06
C GLN A 199 -7.27 1.33 10.35
N GLY A 200 -7.27 0.49 11.39
CA GLY A 200 -6.55 0.72 12.65
C GLY A 200 -7.00 1.91 13.49
N THR A 201 -7.63 2.90 12.90
CA THR A 201 -8.03 4.16 13.54
C THR A 201 -9.54 4.39 13.48
N GLY A 202 -10.05 5.28 14.33
CA GLY A 202 -11.47 5.57 14.42
C GLY A 202 -12.22 4.74 15.46
N THR A 203 -13.56 4.80 15.44
CA THR A 203 -14.41 4.07 16.38
C THR A 203 -14.48 2.58 16.05
N LYS A 204 -14.74 1.73 17.05
CA LYS A 204 -14.93 0.29 16.84
C LYS A 204 -16.01 0.01 15.77
N LYS A 205 -17.09 0.79 15.76
CA LYS A 205 -18.16 0.67 14.76
C LYS A 205 -17.64 0.98 13.34
N SER A 206 -16.90 2.07 13.15
CA SER A 206 -16.31 2.43 11.86
C SER A 206 -15.38 1.34 11.34
N ARG A 207 -14.50 0.82 12.19
CA ARG A 207 -13.57 -0.27 11.87
C ARG A 207 -14.30 -1.56 11.51
N ALA A 208 -15.35 -1.94 12.26
CA ALA A 208 -16.15 -3.12 11.94
C ALA A 208 -16.88 -2.98 10.60
N VAL A 209 -17.47 -1.80 10.33
CA VAL A 209 -18.11 -1.52 9.03
C VAL A 209 -17.10 -1.59 7.91
N HIS A 210 -15.89 -1.01 8.08
CA HIS A 210 -14.81 -1.11 7.10
C HIS A 210 -14.43 -2.57 6.81
N ALA A 211 -14.20 -3.37 7.85
CA ALA A 211 -13.85 -4.78 7.70
C ALA A 211 -14.93 -5.59 6.96
N ILE A 212 -16.19 -5.41 7.34
CA ILE A 212 -17.34 -6.11 6.70
C ILE A 212 -17.53 -5.62 5.27
N SER A 213 -17.40 -4.32 5.02
CA SER A 213 -17.58 -3.73 3.69
C SER A 213 -16.53 -4.19 2.69
N ASN A 214 -15.37 -4.71 3.14
CA ASN A 214 -14.32 -5.22 2.25
C ASN A 214 -14.80 -6.38 1.35
N LEU A 215 -15.83 -7.13 1.76
CA LEU A 215 -16.45 -8.12 0.87
C LEU A 215 -17.02 -7.48 -0.40
N PHE A 216 -17.54 -6.25 -0.29
CA PHE A 216 -18.24 -5.55 -1.38
C PHE A 216 -17.41 -4.43 -2.01
N ILE A 217 -16.43 -3.88 -1.28
CA ILE A 217 -15.62 -2.74 -1.70
C ILE A 217 -14.16 -3.06 -1.43
N THR A 218 -13.33 -2.93 -2.45
CA THR A 218 -11.87 -3.08 -2.36
C THR A 218 -11.17 -1.89 -2.98
N LYS A 219 -9.84 -1.88 -2.95
CA LYS A 219 -8.99 -0.94 -3.68
C LYS A 219 -8.61 -1.50 -5.05
N GLY A 220 -8.49 -0.61 -6.03
CA GLY A 220 -7.80 -0.93 -7.27
C GLY A 220 -6.29 -0.82 -7.14
N ASP A 221 -5.55 -1.24 -8.15
CA ASP A 221 -4.10 -1.04 -8.26
C ASP A 221 -3.72 0.46 -8.25
N ASN A 222 -4.68 1.34 -8.51
CA ASN A 222 -4.57 2.81 -8.39
C ASN A 222 -4.96 3.34 -7.00
N LEU A 223 -5.18 2.49 -6.03
CA LEU A 223 -5.61 2.78 -4.66
C LEU A 223 -7.01 3.42 -4.52
N HIS A 224 -7.76 3.59 -5.61
CA HIS A 224 -9.14 4.06 -5.54
C HIS A 224 -10.09 2.94 -5.11
N SER A 225 -11.12 3.29 -4.36
CA SER A 225 -12.15 2.33 -3.94
C SER A 225 -13.03 1.94 -5.13
N GLN A 226 -13.35 0.64 -5.24
CA GLN A 226 -14.19 0.09 -6.28
C GLN A 226 -14.95 -1.14 -5.77
N PRO A 227 -16.04 -1.58 -6.46
CA PRO A 227 -16.73 -2.82 -6.08
C PRO A 227 -15.79 -4.02 -6.12
N ASN A 228 -15.85 -4.89 -5.12
CA ASN A 228 -14.98 -6.06 -4.99
C ASN A 228 -15.48 -7.25 -5.81
N TYR A 229 -15.40 -7.11 -7.13
CA TYR A 229 -15.79 -8.21 -8.05
C TYR A 229 -14.89 -9.42 -7.90
N SER A 230 -13.63 -9.23 -7.49
CA SER A 230 -12.67 -10.33 -7.33
C SER A 230 -13.05 -11.26 -6.19
N SER A 231 -13.39 -10.72 -5.03
CA SER A 231 -13.77 -11.53 -3.87
C SER A 231 -15.09 -12.25 -4.13
N LEU A 232 -16.13 -11.50 -4.53
CA LEU A 232 -17.45 -12.06 -4.85
C LEU A 232 -17.39 -13.09 -5.98
N GLY A 233 -16.60 -12.78 -7.04
CA GLY A 233 -16.39 -13.69 -8.17
C GLY A 233 -15.63 -14.95 -7.79
N GLY A 234 -14.65 -14.85 -6.87
CA GLY A 234 -13.93 -15.99 -6.32
C GLY A 234 -14.84 -16.92 -5.52
N ASP A 235 -15.68 -16.34 -4.66
CA ASP A 235 -16.67 -17.08 -3.87
C ASP A 235 -17.71 -17.79 -4.77
N LEU A 236 -18.22 -17.08 -5.77
CA LEU A 236 -19.18 -17.62 -6.74
C LEU A 236 -18.55 -18.74 -7.60
N ALA A 237 -17.34 -18.50 -8.11
CA ALA A 237 -16.64 -19.49 -8.94
C ALA A 237 -16.33 -20.77 -8.14
N SER A 238 -15.84 -20.62 -6.92
CA SER A 238 -15.59 -21.76 -6.04
C SER A 238 -16.86 -22.55 -5.76
N ALA A 239 -17.96 -21.85 -5.44
CA ALA A 239 -19.27 -22.49 -5.21
C ALA A 239 -19.78 -23.23 -6.47
N ALA A 240 -19.62 -22.64 -7.66
CA ALA A 240 -20.05 -23.25 -8.92
C ALA A 240 -19.19 -24.49 -9.25
N ILE A 241 -17.85 -24.37 -9.17
CA ILE A 241 -16.92 -25.46 -9.46
C ILE A 241 -17.09 -26.61 -8.47
N SER A 242 -17.45 -26.34 -7.22
CA SER A 242 -17.68 -27.38 -6.21
C SER A 242 -18.78 -28.37 -6.61
N THR A 243 -19.76 -27.94 -7.41
CA THR A 243 -20.84 -28.81 -7.88
C THR A 243 -20.34 -29.99 -8.74
N PHE A 244 -19.14 -29.89 -9.33
CA PHE A 244 -18.61 -30.97 -10.17
C PHE A 244 -18.06 -32.15 -9.38
N TYR A 245 -17.54 -31.92 -8.16
CA TYR A 245 -16.88 -32.97 -7.36
C TYR A 245 -17.58 -33.31 -6.06
N TYR A 246 -18.65 -32.62 -5.70
CA TYR A 246 -19.45 -33.01 -4.54
C TYR A 246 -20.36 -34.20 -4.88
N PRO A 247 -20.80 -35.00 -3.88
CA PRO A 247 -21.74 -36.09 -4.10
C PRO A 247 -23.01 -35.62 -4.80
N VAL A 248 -23.57 -36.46 -5.67
CA VAL A 248 -24.78 -36.12 -6.44
C VAL A 248 -25.93 -35.71 -5.53
N SER A 249 -26.06 -36.33 -4.35
CA SER A 249 -27.07 -36.01 -3.34
C SER A 249 -26.94 -34.59 -2.75
N ASN A 250 -25.76 -33.97 -2.89
CA ASN A 250 -25.50 -32.61 -2.40
C ASN A 250 -25.42 -31.58 -3.53
N ARG A 251 -25.58 -31.98 -4.79
CA ARG A 251 -25.53 -31.04 -5.93
C ARG A 251 -26.86 -30.32 -6.08
N GLY A 252 -26.80 -29.03 -6.39
CA GLY A 252 -27.97 -28.24 -6.66
C GLY A 252 -27.82 -26.78 -6.20
N SER A 253 -28.86 -25.98 -6.46
CA SER A 253 -28.89 -24.56 -6.11
C SER A 253 -28.74 -24.33 -4.59
N GLY A 254 -29.25 -25.24 -3.77
CA GLY A 254 -29.11 -25.17 -2.33
C GLY A 254 -27.66 -25.25 -1.85
N LEU A 255 -26.86 -26.21 -2.38
CA LEU A 255 -25.45 -26.33 -2.08
C LEU A 255 -24.67 -25.10 -2.56
N PHE A 256 -24.97 -24.64 -3.78
CA PHE A 256 -24.32 -23.45 -4.34
C PHE A 256 -24.53 -22.22 -3.43
N LEU A 257 -25.77 -21.93 -3.07
CA LEU A 257 -26.12 -20.81 -2.18
C LEU A 257 -25.50 -20.98 -0.79
N GLN A 258 -25.51 -22.19 -0.23
CA GLN A 258 -24.90 -22.48 1.06
C GLN A 258 -23.39 -22.23 1.02
N ASN A 259 -22.68 -22.78 0.03
CA ASN A 259 -21.23 -22.59 -0.09
C ASN A 259 -20.88 -21.12 -0.30
N PHE A 260 -21.61 -20.40 -1.14
CA PHE A 260 -21.42 -18.97 -1.33
C PHE A 260 -21.62 -18.20 -0.01
N ALA A 261 -22.71 -18.44 0.70
CA ALA A 261 -22.98 -17.76 1.96
C ALA A 261 -21.93 -18.07 3.04
N VAL A 262 -21.50 -19.34 3.14
CA VAL A 262 -20.45 -19.76 4.10
C VAL A 262 -19.11 -19.12 3.77
N ASN A 263 -18.72 -19.10 2.51
CA ASN A 263 -17.46 -18.46 2.07
C ASN A 263 -17.48 -16.96 2.37
N SER A 264 -18.56 -16.27 2.00
CA SER A 264 -18.71 -14.83 2.24
C SER A 264 -18.76 -14.49 3.74
N ALA A 265 -19.44 -15.29 4.55
CA ALA A 265 -19.46 -15.12 6.02
C ALA A 265 -18.06 -15.36 6.63
N ALA A 266 -17.36 -16.40 6.18
CA ALA A 266 -16.00 -16.69 6.62
C ALA A 266 -15.04 -15.56 6.23
N HIS A 267 -15.18 -14.99 5.04
CA HIS A 267 -14.42 -13.83 4.59
C HIS A 267 -14.64 -12.63 5.53
N MET A 268 -15.89 -12.25 5.78
CA MET A 268 -16.21 -11.14 6.70
C MET A 268 -15.67 -11.39 8.12
N ALA A 269 -15.82 -12.60 8.63
CA ALA A 269 -15.29 -12.96 9.95
C ALA A 269 -13.76 -12.85 10.00
N PHE A 270 -13.06 -13.28 8.95
CA PHE A 270 -11.62 -13.17 8.87
C PHE A 270 -11.16 -11.71 8.82
N ARG A 271 -11.83 -10.83 8.05
CA ARG A 271 -11.55 -9.39 8.02
C ARG A 271 -11.77 -8.71 9.38
N LEU A 272 -12.77 -9.16 10.15
CA LEU A 272 -12.95 -8.69 11.53
C LEU A 272 -11.80 -9.14 12.45
N LEU A 273 -11.30 -10.37 12.29
CA LEU A 273 -10.14 -10.84 13.03
C LEU A 273 -8.87 -10.04 12.66
N GLU A 274 -8.63 -9.77 11.38
CA GLU A 274 -7.55 -8.93 10.90
C GLU A 274 -7.64 -7.53 11.51
N GLU A 275 -8.81 -6.92 11.49
CA GLU A 275 -9.00 -5.55 11.96
C GLU A 275 -8.89 -5.39 13.50
N PHE A 276 -9.29 -6.39 14.29
CA PHE A 276 -9.38 -6.24 15.75
C PHE A 276 -8.39 -7.08 16.54
N VAL A 277 -7.93 -8.18 15.98
CA VAL A 277 -7.15 -9.19 16.70
C VAL A 277 -5.71 -9.27 16.21
N PHE A 278 -5.49 -9.28 14.88
CA PHE A 278 -4.16 -9.29 14.32
C PHE A 278 -3.61 -7.86 14.32
N ARG A 279 -2.67 -7.60 15.22
CA ARG A 279 -2.03 -6.28 15.29
C ARG A 279 -0.72 -6.32 14.51
N PRO A 280 -0.33 -5.20 13.85
CA PRO A 280 1.00 -5.10 13.28
C PRO A 280 2.04 -5.37 14.37
N SER A 281 2.98 -6.27 14.12
CA SER A 281 4.19 -6.38 14.93
C SER A 281 4.93 -5.04 14.84
N ARG A 282 5.08 -4.38 15.97
CA ARG A 282 5.89 -3.15 16.09
C ARG A 282 7.34 -3.45 15.80
#